data_febf249645000bc67f0ed6e27a88deab
#
_entry.id   febf249645000bc67f0ed6e27a88deab
#
_cell.length_a   1.000
_cell.length_b   1.000
_cell.length_c   1.000
_cell.angle_alpha   90.00
_cell.angle_beta   90.00
_cell.angle_gamma   90.00
#
_symmetry.space_group_name_H-M   'P 1'
#
loop_
_entity.id
_entity.type
_entity.pdbx_description
1 polymer ?
#
loop_
_entity_poly.entity_id
_entity_poly.type
_entity_poly.pdbx_seq_one_letter_code
_entity_poly.pdbx_strand_id
1 'polypeptide(L)'
;MNNIFDSHAHYDSEAFDEDRDNLVASLPDKGICGIINCASDIATSHTSLELAQKYPFIYAACGVHPHEAQEAAGDWLDELKLLCRNDKCVAIGEIGLDYHYDFSPRELQKEFFGRQLALAK
;
A
#
# COMPACT_ATOMS: atom_id res chain seq x y z
N MET A 1 16.73 14.91 -14.57
CA MET A 1 15.43 14.39 -15.03
C MET A 1 14.40 14.93 -14.07
N ASN A 2 13.31 15.49 -14.54
CA ASN A 2 12.26 16.10 -13.71
C ASN A 2 10.90 15.47 -14.04
N ASN A 3 9.96 15.55 -13.10
CA ASN A 3 8.62 15.00 -13.24
C ASN A 3 8.60 13.46 -13.32
N ILE A 4 9.35 12.80 -12.45
CA ILE A 4 9.29 11.35 -12.28
C ILE A 4 8.16 11.05 -11.30
N PHE A 5 7.26 10.16 -11.70
CA PHE A 5 6.24 9.60 -10.82
C PHE A 5 6.63 8.15 -10.48
N ASP A 6 6.85 7.88 -9.19
CA ASP A 6 7.10 6.52 -8.69
C ASP A 6 5.76 5.88 -8.31
N SER A 7 5.27 4.99 -9.16
CA SER A 7 3.96 4.35 -8.96
C SER A 7 3.99 3.16 -8.01
N HIS A 8 5.14 2.76 -7.48
CA HIS A 8 5.25 1.60 -6.58
C HIS A 8 6.46 1.73 -5.66
N ALA A 9 6.24 2.19 -4.45
CA ALA A 9 7.28 2.36 -3.45
C ALA A 9 6.84 1.82 -2.07
N HIS A 10 7.81 1.56 -1.21
CA HIS A 10 7.64 1.07 0.16
C HIS A 10 8.49 1.89 1.13
N TYR A 11 8.29 3.19 1.19
CA TYR A 11 9.03 4.07 2.11
C TYR A 11 8.65 3.89 3.57
N ASP A 12 7.59 3.12 3.87
CA ASP A 12 7.23 2.66 5.21
C ASP A 12 8.13 1.53 5.73
N SER A 13 8.90 0.87 4.87
CA SER A 13 9.81 -0.23 5.23
C SER A 13 10.79 0.17 6.33
N GLU A 14 11.05 -0.76 7.26
CA GLU A 14 12.07 -0.63 8.33
C GLU A 14 13.46 -0.28 7.80
N ALA A 15 13.76 -0.61 6.55
CA ALA A 15 15.03 -0.24 5.90
C ALA A 15 15.26 1.27 5.85
N PHE A 16 14.21 2.09 6.00
CA PHE A 16 14.28 3.56 6.00
C PHE A 16 14.14 4.19 7.38
N ASP A 17 14.04 3.41 8.47
CA ASP A 17 13.72 3.95 9.81
C ASP A 17 14.71 5.03 10.29
N GLU A 18 15.99 4.88 9.95
CA GLU A 18 17.03 5.82 10.40
C GLU A 18 16.96 7.18 9.67
N ASP A 19 16.55 7.21 8.41
CA ASP A 19 16.67 8.41 7.56
C ASP A 19 15.41 8.75 6.74
N ARG A 20 14.31 8.01 6.93
CA ARG A 20 13.06 8.15 6.16
C ARG A 20 12.65 9.57 5.91
N ASP A 21 12.55 10.38 6.97
CA ASP A 21 12.05 11.75 6.86
C ASP A 21 12.99 12.64 6.02
N ASN A 22 14.29 12.51 6.21
CA ASN A 22 15.28 13.24 5.44
C ASN A 22 15.29 12.81 3.98
N LEU A 23 15.24 11.50 3.74
CA LEU A 23 15.22 10.94 2.40
C LEU A 23 13.97 11.39 1.66
N VAL A 24 12.80 11.15 2.22
CA VAL A 24 11.51 11.45 1.57
C VAL A 24 11.38 12.95 1.28
N ALA A 25 11.73 13.81 2.25
CA ALA A 25 11.70 15.27 2.05
C ALA A 25 12.63 15.75 0.92
N SER A 26 13.71 15.01 0.61
CA SER A 26 14.66 15.37 -0.44
C SER A 26 14.23 14.95 -1.86
N LEU A 27 13.22 14.08 -2.00
CA LEU A 27 12.85 13.48 -3.29
C LEU A 27 12.33 14.48 -4.32
N PRO A 28 11.54 15.52 -3.97
CA PRO A 28 11.13 16.55 -4.93
C PRO A 28 12.32 17.27 -5.56
N ASP A 29 13.36 17.60 -4.80
CA ASP A 29 14.58 18.25 -5.32
C ASP A 29 15.35 17.35 -6.28
N LYS A 30 15.15 16.04 -6.21
CA LYS A 30 15.73 15.03 -7.11
C LYS A 30 14.85 14.76 -8.34
N GLY A 31 13.75 15.48 -8.48
CA GLY A 31 12.86 15.41 -9.64
C GLY A 31 11.67 14.45 -9.50
N ILE A 32 11.40 13.93 -8.29
CA ILE A 32 10.21 13.12 -8.01
C ILE A 32 9.03 14.06 -7.80
N CYS A 33 7.99 13.94 -8.63
CA CYS A 33 6.78 14.75 -8.55
C CYS A 33 5.60 14.05 -7.85
N GLY A 34 5.66 12.74 -7.70
CA GLY A 34 4.63 11.97 -7.00
C GLY A 34 5.07 10.55 -6.71
N ILE A 35 4.50 9.97 -5.67
CA ILE A 35 4.79 8.60 -5.21
C ILE A 35 3.48 7.94 -4.82
N ILE A 36 3.29 6.67 -5.18
CA ILE A 36 2.31 5.78 -4.54
C ILE A 36 3.07 4.82 -3.63
N ASN A 37 2.87 4.96 -2.31
CA ASN A 37 3.37 3.99 -1.34
C ASN A 37 2.37 2.84 -1.24
N CYS A 38 2.83 1.61 -1.48
CA CYS A 38 2.00 0.42 -1.59
C CYS A 38 2.03 -0.39 -0.30
N ALA A 39 0.84 -0.69 0.22
CA ALA A 39 0.68 -1.52 1.41
C ALA A 39 0.59 -3.01 1.06
N SER A 40 0.94 -3.86 2.03
CA SER A 40 0.79 -5.32 1.94
C SER A 40 -0.28 -5.89 2.86
N ASP A 41 -0.68 -5.14 3.87
CA ASP A 41 -1.70 -5.53 4.86
C ASP A 41 -2.42 -4.29 5.44
N ILE A 42 -3.28 -4.49 6.41
CA ILE A 42 -4.01 -3.38 7.05
C ILE A 42 -3.06 -2.46 7.83
N ALA A 43 -2.07 -3.01 8.53
CA ALA A 43 -1.12 -2.21 9.29
C ALA A 43 -0.29 -1.29 8.39
N THR A 44 0.26 -1.82 7.30
CA THR A 44 1.02 -1.04 6.30
C THR A 44 0.12 -0.12 5.47
N SER A 45 -1.17 -0.42 5.32
CA SER A 45 -2.16 0.50 4.76
C SER A 45 -2.32 1.76 5.62
N HIS A 46 -2.40 1.62 6.95
CA HIS A 46 -2.39 2.74 7.87
C HIS A 46 -1.10 3.56 7.74
N THR A 47 0.05 2.90 7.80
CA THR A 47 1.37 3.57 7.71
C THR A 47 1.54 4.30 6.36
N SER A 48 1.10 3.70 5.27
CA SER A 48 1.14 4.33 3.94
C SER A 48 0.28 5.60 3.87
N LEU A 49 -0.90 5.58 4.50
CA LEU A 49 -1.75 6.78 4.61
C LEU A 49 -1.15 7.85 5.52
N GLU A 50 -0.50 7.48 6.62
CA GLU A 50 0.22 8.43 7.49
C GLU A 50 1.33 9.15 6.71
N LEU A 51 2.12 8.42 5.92
CA LEU A 51 3.11 9.04 5.02
C LEU A 51 2.46 9.96 3.99
N ALA A 52 1.36 9.53 3.39
CA ALA A 52 0.65 10.32 2.40
C ALA A 52 0.04 11.62 2.99
N GLN A 53 -0.37 11.59 4.25
CA GLN A 53 -0.84 12.79 4.97
C GLN A 53 0.32 13.74 5.31
N LYS A 54 1.49 13.19 5.64
CA LYS A 54 2.67 13.97 6.00
C LYS A 54 3.30 14.69 4.80
N TYR A 55 3.27 14.07 3.62
CA TYR A 55 3.93 14.57 2.42
C TYR A 55 2.93 14.78 1.29
N PRO A 56 2.76 16.01 0.76
CA PRO A 56 1.71 16.32 -0.22
C PRO A 56 1.84 15.56 -1.55
N PHE A 57 3.04 15.14 -1.94
CA PHE A 57 3.32 14.39 -3.16
C PHE A 57 3.23 12.86 -3.00
N ILE A 58 2.94 12.37 -1.79
CA ILE A 58 2.73 10.94 -1.54
C ILE A 58 1.24 10.63 -1.52
N TYR A 59 0.90 9.51 -2.12
CA TYR A 59 -0.40 8.85 -2.13
C TYR A 59 -0.22 7.42 -1.62
N ALA A 60 -1.31 6.73 -1.30
CA ALA A 60 -1.29 5.36 -0.83
C ALA A 60 -2.10 4.43 -1.73
N ALA A 61 -1.63 3.21 -1.90
CA ALA A 61 -2.42 2.08 -2.29
C ALA A 61 -2.64 1.21 -1.04
N CYS A 62 -3.90 0.96 -0.69
CA CYS A 62 -4.28 0.19 0.50
C CYS A 62 -4.84 -1.17 0.08
N GLY A 63 -4.41 -2.24 0.73
CA GLY A 63 -4.84 -3.58 0.38
C GLY A 63 -4.19 -4.67 1.21
N VAL A 64 -4.58 -5.91 0.92
CA VAL A 64 -4.00 -7.11 1.53
C VAL A 64 -3.39 -7.97 0.43
N HIS A 65 -2.07 -8.04 0.46
CA HIS A 65 -1.26 -8.86 -0.44
C HIS A 65 -1.58 -10.36 -0.24
N PRO A 66 -1.51 -11.20 -1.29
CA PRO A 66 -1.76 -12.64 -1.17
C PRO A 66 -0.89 -13.36 -0.12
N HIS A 67 0.31 -12.88 0.17
CA HIS A 67 1.15 -13.42 1.24
C HIS A 67 0.51 -13.27 2.62
N GLU A 68 -0.22 -12.17 2.86
CA GLU A 68 -0.75 -11.77 4.16
C GLU A 68 -2.20 -12.22 4.38
N ALA A 69 -2.84 -12.82 3.38
CA ALA A 69 -4.27 -13.19 3.45
C ALA A 69 -4.58 -14.11 4.65
N GLN A 70 -3.69 -15.06 4.96
CA GLN A 70 -3.88 -16.00 6.06
C GLN A 70 -3.79 -15.33 7.44
N GLU A 71 -3.02 -14.25 7.57
CA GLU A 71 -2.79 -13.55 8.84
C GLU A 71 -3.79 -12.41 9.06
N ALA A 72 -4.65 -12.09 8.08
CA ALA A 72 -5.58 -10.99 8.18
C ALA A 72 -6.67 -11.26 9.23
N ALA A 73 -6.98 -10.25 10.05
CA ALA A 73 -8.06 -10.30 11.02
C ALA A 73 -9.44 -10.45 10.35
N GLY A 74 -10.45 -10.96 11.09
CA GLY A 74 -11.77 -11.24 10.51
C GLY A 74 -12.53 -10.02 9.97
N ASP A 75 -12.21 -8.81 10.45
CA ASP A 75 -12.81 -7.53 10.06
C ASP A 75 -11.98 -6.76 9.01
N TRP A 76 -10.94 -7.36 8.45
CA TRP A 76 -9.98 -6.73 7.54
C TRP A 76 -10.64 -5.95 6.38
N LEU A 77 -11.73 -6.47 5.81
CA LEU A 77 -12.39 -5.83 4.67
C LEU A 77 -13.13 -4.56 5.07
N ASP A 78 -13.76 -4.54 6.24
CA ASP A 78 -14.47 -3.36 6.73
C ASP A 78 -13.47 -2.27 7.12
N GLU A 79 -12.35 -2.64 7.69
CA GLU A 79 -11.25 -1.72 7.98
C GLU A 79 -10.64 -1.16 6.69
N LEU A 80 -10.37 -2.01 5.70
CA LEU A 80 -9.88 -1.56 4.39
C LEU A 80 -10.85 -0.58 3.73
N LYS A 81 -12.16 -0.84 3.77
CA LYS A 81 -13.17 0.10 3.25
C LYS A 81 -13.12 1.47 3.93
N LEU A 82 -12.87 1.51 5.25
CA LEU A 82 -12.72 2.76 5.97
C LEU A 82 -11.47 3.52 5.53
N LEU A 83 -10.34 2.84 5.40
CA LEU A 83 -9.08 3.42 4.94
C LEU A 83 -9.21 3.99 3.52
N CYS A 84 -9.91 3.30 2.63
CA CYS A 84 -10.14 3.73 1.25
C CYS A 84 -11.04 4.97 1.10
N ARG A 85 -11.67 5.44 2.17
CA ARG A 85 -12.39 6.74 2.17
C ARG A 85 -11.46 7.93 2.28
N ASN A 86 -10.20 7.72 2.61
CA ASN A 86 -9.22 8.79 2.66
C ASN A 86 -8.86 9.24 1.25
N ASP A 87 -8.90 10.56 1.01
CA ASP A 87 -8.60 11.16 -0.31
C ASP A 87 -7.18 10.85 -0.82
N LYS A 88 -6.27 10.47 0.07
CA LYS A 88 -4.91 10.04 -0.26
C LYS A 88 -4.83 8.57 -0.67
N CYS A 89 -5.86 7.77 -0.44
CA CYS A 89 -5.95 6.40 -0.96
C CYS A 89 -6.40 6.46 -2.43
N VAL A 90 -5.50 6.21 -3.34
CA VAL A 90 -5.75 6.35 -4.79
C VAL A 90 -5.89 5.01 -5.51
N ALA A 91 -5.62 3.90 -4.83
CA ALA A 91 -5.70 2.57 -5.40
C ALA A 91 -5.93 1.50 -4.33
N ILE A 92 -6.51 0.38 -4.74
CA ILE A 92 -6.54 -0.86 -3.94
C ILE A 92 -5.33 -1.71 -4.34
N GLY A 93 -4.41 -1.86 -3.41
CA GLY A 93 -3.14 -2.59 -3.63
C GLY A 93 -2.28 -2.65 -2.35
N GLU A 94 -1.37 -3.61 -2.28
CA GLU A 94 -1.12 -4.63 -3.30
C GLU A 94 -2.12 -5.77 -3.17
N ILE A 95 -2.64 -6.24 -4.30
CA ILE A 95 -3.60 -7.34 -4.35
C ILE A 95 -3.24 -8.31 -5.47
N GLY A 96 -3.71 -9.54 -5.39
CA GLY A 96 -3.50 -10.52 -6.46
C GLY A 96 -3.39 -11.95 -5.95
N LEU A 97 -2.66 -12.74 -6.70
CA LEU A 97 -2.41 -14.15 -6.43
C LEU A 97 -0.90 -14.41 -6.47
N ASP A 98 -0.39 -15.21 -5.53
CA ASP A 98 0.99 -15.67 -5.52
C ASP A 98 1.03 -17.18 -5.32
N TYR A 99 1.25 -17.90 -6.41
CA TYR A 99 1.38 -19.35 -6.41
C TYR A 99 2.84 -19.84 -6.45
N HIS A 100 3.78 -18.89 -6.42
CA HIS A 100 5.18 -19.22 -6.36
C HIS A 100 5.63 -19.54 -4.93
N TYR A 101 5.41 -18.61 -3.99
CA TYR A 101 5.69 -18.83 -2.57
C TYR A 101 4.56 -19.57 -1.86
N ASP A 102 3.31 -19.36 -2.26
CA ASP A 102 2.14 -20.08 -1.76
C ASP A 102 1.97 -19.97 -0.22
N PHE A 103 2.29 -18.78 0.36
CA PHE A 103 2.26 -18.55 1.81
C PHE A 103 0.86 -18.63 2.41
N SER A 104 -0.16 -18.24 1.64
CA SER A 104 -1.57 -18.40 2.04
C SER A 104 -2.26 -19.45 1.17
N PRO A 105 -3.27 -20.17 1.69
CA PRO A 105 -4.04 -21.10 0.90
C PRO A 105 -4.62 -20.46 -0.38
N ARG A 106 -4.52 -21.12 -1.52
CA ARG A 106 -4.90 -20.55 -2.83
C ARG A 106 -6.36 -20.12 -2.91
N GLU A 107 -7.27 -20.86 -2.29
CA GLU A 107 -8.69 -20.48 -2.26
C GLU A 107 -8.90 -19.20 -1.43
N LEU A 108 -8.17 -19.04 -0.34
CA LEU A 108 -8.18 -17.82 0.44
C LEU A 108 -7.61 -16.62 -0.34
N GLN A 109 -6.51 -16.82 -1.08
CA GLN A 109 -5.96 -15.79 -1.96
C GLN A 109 -6.99 -15.32 -2.99
N LYS A 110 -7.72 -16.25 -3.62
CA LYS A 110 -8.78 -15.95 -4.59
C LYS A 110 -9.94 -15.16 -3.95
N GLU A 111 -10.34 -15.55 -2.75
CA GLU A 111 -11.39 -14.84 -1.99
C GLU A 111 -10.98 -13.40 -1.72
N PHE A 112 -9.80 -13.19 -1.15
CA PHE A 112 -9.28 -11.85 -0.85
C PHE A 112 -9.13 -11.00 -2.10
N PHE A 113 -8.57 -11.57 -3.15
CA PHE A 113 -8.43 -10.87 -4.43
C PHE A 113 -9.79 -10.46 -5.00
N GLY A 114 -10.75 -11.36 -5.04
CA GLY A 114 -12.10 -11.08 -5.54
C GLY A 114 -12.82 -9.99 -4.75
N ARG A 115 -12.74 -10.01 -3.41
CA ARG A 115 -13.34 -8.97 -2.54
C ARG A 115 -12.69 -7.60 -2.75
N GLN A 116 -11.39 -7.55 -2.92
CA GLN A 116 -10.66 -6.31 -3.17
C GLN A 116 -10.89 -5.76 -4.58
N LEU A 117 -11.00 -6.61 -5.60
CA LEU A 117 -11.44 -6.19 -6.94
C LEU A 117 -12.85 -5.58 -6.93
N ALA A 118 -13.76 -6.14 -6.13
CA ALA A 118 -15.11 -5.59 -5.99
C ALA A 118 -15.09 -4.22 -5.30
N LEU A 119 -14.17 -4.00 -4.34
CA LEU A 119 -14.01 -2.71 -3.67
C LEU A 119 -13.40 -1.65 -4.58
N ALA A 120 -12.53 -2.04 -5.52
CA ALA A 120 -11.86 -1.12 -6.44
C ALA A 120 -12.76 -0.56 -7.56
N LYS A 121 -13.96 -1.11 -7.74
CA LYS A 121 -14.97 -0.65 -8.74
C LYS A 121 -15.74 0.56 -8.24
#